data_d14be6f5b08525a92d1e013994216206
#
_entry.id   d14be6f5b08525a92d1e013994216206
#
_cell.length_a   1.000
_cell.length_b   1.000
_cell.length_c   1.000
_cell.angle_alpha   90.00
_cell.angle_beta   90.00
_cell.angle_gamma   90.00
#
_symmetry.space_group_name_H-M   'P 1'
#
loop_
_entity.id
_entity.type
_entity.pdbx_description
1 polymer ?
#
loop_
_entity_poly.entity_id
_entity_poly.type
_entity_poly.pdbx_seq_one_letter_code
_entity_poly.pdbx_strand_id
1 'polypeptide(L)'
;IGFAAQTSVSNLISGVFVLSEKAMKIGDFIQVGDVFGTVDSVGLLSVRVNTLDNQMVRIPNSSVINSNLVNYSHHSIRRFVFEMPISYDSDMEKALAVAKSIPEKCTCLLKDPAPCVYFDGFGDAIVIKIAVWFGGSDLIQAKNEMYTAIVNTCRAEGIEIPYTHYDINILSKK
;
A
#
# COMPACT_ATOMS: atom_id res chain seq x y z
N ILE A 1 -35.21 18.44 22.06
CA ILE A 1 -35.41 17.07 21.52
C ILE A 1 -34.77 16.95 20.14
N GLY A 2 -34.86 17.95 19.23
CA GLY A 2 -34.29 17.89 17.87
C GLY A 2 -32.80 17.65 17.81
N PHE A 3 -31.98 18.29 18.63
CA PHE A 3 -30.53 18.12 18.65
C PHE A 3 -30.09 16.68 19.12
N ALA A 4 -30.83 16.07 20.04
CA ALA A 4 -30.51 14.73 20.54
C ALA A 4 -30.75 13.64 19.48
N ALA A 5 -31.69 13.85 18.57
CA ALA A 5 -32.01 12.91 17.51
C ALA A 5 -31.15 13.08 16.24
N GLN A 6 -30.51 14.25 16.06
CA GLN A 6 -29.79 14.62 14.83
C GLN A 6 -28.74 13.58 14.41
N THR A 7 -27.91 13.14 15.34
CA THR A 7 -26.86 12.14 15.05
C THR A 7 -27.45 10.79 14.62
N SER A 8 -28.53 10.36 15.25
CA SER A 8 -29.19 9.08 14.91
C SER A 8 -29.83 9.13 13.55
N VAL A 9 -30.51 10.24 13.22
CA VAL A 9 -31.13 10.46 11.90
C VAL A 9 -30.05 10.57 10.84
N SER A 10 -28.97 11.29 11.08
CA SER A 10 -27.83 11.38 10.17
C SER A 10 -27.24 9.99 9.86
N ASN A 11 -27.02 9.16 10.87
CA ASN A 11 -26.51 7.80 10.67
C ASN A 11 -27.48 6.91 9.89
N LEU A 12 -28.77 7.04 10.10
CA LEU A 12 -29.80 6.29 9.39
C LEU A 12 -29.81 6.68 7.89
N ILE A 13 -29.85 7.97 7.59
CA ILE A 13 -29.81 8.48 6.20
C ILE A 13 -28.50 8.02 5.53
N SER A 14 -27.36 8.21 6.20
CA SER A 14 -26.06 7.76 5.70
C SER A 14 -26.03 6.25 5.47
N GLY A 15 -26.68 5.46 6.34
CA GLY A 15 -26.80 4.01 6.18
C GLY A 15 -27.56 3.61 4.92
N VAL A 16 -28.61 4.32 4.58
CA VAL A 16 -29.34 4.10 3.32
C VAL A 16 -28.43 4.37 2.12
N PHE A 17 -27.63 5.44 2.15
CA PHE A 17 -26.67 5.74 1.09
C PHE A 17 -25.59 4.66 0.99
N VAL A 18 -24.94 4.29 2.11
CA VAL A 18 -23.91 3.22 2.14
C VAL A 18 -24.41 1.92 1.54
N LEU A 19 -25.65 1.51 1.89
CA LEU A 19 -26.28 0.31 1.36
C LEU A 19 -26.67 0.44 -0.12
N SER A 20 -27.08 1.62 -0.54
CA SER A 20 -27.51 1.93 -1.91
C SER A 20 -26.33 1.94 -2.87
N GLU A 21 -25.22 2.58 -2.49
CA GLU A 21 -24.02 2.71 -3.33
C GLU A 21 -23.28 1.40 -3.53
N LYS A 22 -23.43 0.44 -2.61
CA LYS A 22 -22.72 -0.85 -2.62
C LYS A 22 -21.19 -0.68 -2.76
N ALA A 23 -20.65 0.39 -2.22
CA ALA A 23 -19.22 0.70 -2.27
C ALA A 23 -18.37 -0.33 -1.52
N MET A 24 -18.98 -1.09 -0.61
CA MET A 24 -18.39 -2.20 0.12
C MET A 24 -19.41 -3.30 0.37
N LYS A 25 -18.94 -4.52 0.62
CA LYS A 25 -19.73 -5.68 1.02
C LYS A 25 -19.04 -6.44 2.14
N ILE A 26 -19.79 -7.32 2.81
CA ILE A 26 -19.23 -8.20 3.85
C ILE A 26 -18.09 -9.02 3.27
N GLY A 27 -16.96 -9.09 3.98
CA GLY A 27 -15.75 -9.75 3.56
C GLY A 27 -14.75 -8.86 2.78
N ASP A 28 -15.15 -7.66 2.33
CA ASP A 28 -14.22 -6.74 1.71
C ASP A 28 -13.20 -6.21 2.73
N PHE A 29 -11.96 -6.06 2.27
CA PHE A 29 -10.90 -5.42 3.03
C PHE A 29 -10.89 -3.93 2.70
N ILE A 30 -11.17 -3.11 3.70
CA ILE A 30 -11.38 -1.66 3.53
C ILE A 30 -10.54 -0.82 4.47
N GLN A 31 -10.43 0.46 4.12
CA GLN A 31 -9.95 1.50 5.02
C GLN A 31 -10.96 2.64 5.03
N VAL A 32 -11.35 3.09 6.22
CA VAL A 32 -12.20 4.26 6.45
C VAL A 32 -11.50 5.14 7.49
N GLY A 33 -10.99 6.29 7.07
CA GLY A 33 -10.10 7.09 7.93
C GLY A 33 -8.90 6.25 8.39
N ASP A 34 -8.72 6.14 9.71
CA ASP A 34 -7.63 5.36 10.33
C ASP A 34 -7.97 3.89 10.57
N VAL A 35 -9.22 3.49 10.35
CA VAL A 35 -9.67 2.11 10.56
C VAL A 35 -9.42 1.28 9.32
N PHE A 36 -8.68 0.19 9.48
CA PHE A 36 -8.25 -0.73 8.43
C PHE A 36 -8.59 -2.17 8.81
N GLY A 37 -9.34 -2.87 7.95
CA GLY A 37 -9.73 -4.24 8.25
C GLY A 37 -10.80 -4.81 7.32
N THR A 38 -11.33 -5.97 7.68
CA THR A 38 -12.35 -6.69 6.93
C THR A 38 -13.76 -6.32 7.41
N VAL A 39 -14.66 -6.04 6.49
CA VAL A 39 -16.06 -5.75 6.78
C VAL A 39 -16.74 -6.99 7.35
N ASP A 40 -17.19 -6.90 8.60
CA ASP A 40 -17.96 -7.94 9.28
C ASP A 40 -19.45 -7.80 8.97
N SER A 41 -19.97 -6.58 9.11
CA SER A 41 -21.37 -6.30 8.83
C SER A 41 -21.61 -4.87 8.40
N VAL A 42 -22.63 -4.67 7.57
CA VAL A 42 -23.11 -3.35 7.13
C VAL A 42 -24.54 -3.18 7.61
N GLY A 43 -24.73 -2.31 8.59
CA GLY A 43 -26.05 -2.05 9.19
C GLY A 43 -26.59 -0.65 8.86
N LEU A 44 -27.83 -0.39 9.28
CA LEU A 44 -28.51 0.90 9.04
C LEU A 44 -27.87 2.09 9.77
N LEU A 45 -27.20 1.85 10.89
CA LEU A 45 -26.58 2.91 11.72
C LEU A 45 -25.07 2.91 11.69
N SER A 46 -24.45 1.77 11.39
CA SER A 46 -23.02 1.61 11.44
C SER A 46 -22.54 0.42 10.62
N VAL A 47 -21.27 0.49 10.19
CA VAL A 47 -20.49 -0.63 9.65
C VAL A 47 -19.63 -1.19 10.78
N ARG A 48 -19.45 -2.51 10.81
CA ARG A 48 -18.48 -3.19 11.69
C ARG A 48 -17.34 -3.72 10.87
N VAL A 49 -16.12 -3.50 11.37
CA VAL A 49 -14.87 -3.90 10.71
C VAL A 49 -14.01 -4.66 11.71
N ASN A 50 -13.51 -5.81 11.32
CA ASN A 50 -12.53 -6.57 12.10
C ASN A 50 -11.13 -6.17 11.62
N THR A 51 -10.32 -5.60 12.51
CA THR A 51 -8.94 -5.20 12.20
C THR A 51 -8.02 -6.42 12.09
N LEU A 52 -6.79 -6.21 11.59
CA LEU A 52 -5.76 -7.26 11.53
C LEU A 52 -5.37 -7.77 12.92
N ASP A 53 -5.51 -6.93 13.96
CA ASP A 53 -5.24 -7.31 15.35
C ASP A 53 -6.45 -8.00 16.02
N ASN A 54 -7.42 -8.46 15.22
CA ASN A 54 -8.64 -9.13 15.67
C ASN A 54 -9.51 -8.29 16.62
N GLN A 55 -9.54 -6.98 16.41
CA GLN A 55 -10.40 -6.06 17.14
C GLN A 55 -11.60 -5.71 16.28
N MET A 56 -12.80 -5.69 16.88
CA MET A 56 -14.00 -5.20 16.19
C MET A 56 -14.17 -3.71 16.41
N VAL A 57 -14.15 -2.95 15.31
CA VAL A 57 -14.41 -1.51 15.31
C VAL A 57 -15.76 -1.22 14.70
N ARG A 58 -16.59 -0.45 15.41
CA ARG A 58 -17.87 0.05 14.91
C ARG A 58 -17.70 1.46 14.36
N ILE A 59 -17.94 1.64 13.09
CA ILE A 59 -17.86 2.93 12.39
C ILE A 59 -19.30 3.44 12.16
N PRO A 60 -19.71 4.60 12.68
CA PRO A 60 -20.99 5.22 12.34
C PRO A 60 -21.10 5.50 10.85
N ASN A 61 -22.28 5.27 10.26
CA ASN A 61 -22.45 5.45 8.81
C ASN A 61 -22.19 6.90 8.35
N SER A 62 -22.50 7.89 9.20
CA SER A 62 -22.15 9.28 8.92
C SER A 62 -20.63 9.49 8.78
N SER A 63 -19.83 8.77 9.58
CA SER A 63 -18.36 8.81 9.45
C SER A 63 -17.88 8.15 8.16
N VAL A 64 -18.52 7.06 7.74
CA VAL A 64 -18.18 6.39 6.46
C VAL A 64 -18.41 7.35 5.28
N ILE A 65 -19.55 8.04 5.23
CA ILE A 65 -19.88 8.97 4.14
C ILE A 65 -18.99 10.22 4.16
N ASN A 66 -18.58 10.68 5.34
CA ASN A 66 -17.75 11.89 5.48
C ASN A 66 -16.24 11.62 5.40
N SER A 67 -15.83 10.37 5.24
CA SER A 67 -14.41 9.96 5.13
C SER A 67 -14.12 9.37 3.76
N ASN A 68 -12.83 9.32 3.40
CA ASN A 68 -12.41 8.54 2.25
C ASN A 68 -12.56 7.06 2.58
N LEU A 69 -13.33 6.35 1.76
CA LEU A 69 -13.42 4.90 1.76
C LEU A 69 -12.49 4.33 0.70
N VAL A 70 -11.52 3.54 1.11
CA VAL A 70 -10.66 2.77 0.20
C VAL A 70 -11.07 1.30 0.29
N ASN A 71 -11.54 0.72 -0.81
CA ASN A 71 -11.89 -0.69 -0.88
C ASN A 71 -10.79 -1.46 -1.63
N TYR A 72 -9.99 -2.22 -0.91
CA TYR A 72 -8.86 -2.98 -1.44
C TYR A 72 -9.29 -4.28 -2.12
N SER A 73 -10.51 -4.76 -1.88
CA SER A 73 -11.07 -5.98 -2.45
C SER A 73 -11.92 -5.73 -3.69
N HIS A 74 -12.18 -4.45 -4.03
CA HIS A 74 -13.04 -4.10 -5.16
C HIS A 74 -12.49 -4.61 -6.50
N HIS A 75 -11.18 -4.48 -6.69
CA HIS A 75 -10.48 -5.00 -7.87
C HIS A 75 -9.76 -6.31 -7.56
N SER A 76 -9.83 -7.26 -8.49
CA SER A 76 -9.18 -8.57 -8.35
C SER A 76 -7.66 -8.52 -8.40
N ILE A 77 -7.11 -7.46 -9.00
CA ILE A 77 -5.67 -7.22 -9.09
C ILE A 77 -5.30 -5.89 -8.45
N ARG A 78 -4.12 -5.83 -7.88
CA ARG A 78 -3.57 -4.64 -7.24
C ARG A 78 -2.18 -4.34 -7.74
N ARG A 79 -1.83 -3.05 -7.72
CA ARG A 79 -0.48 -2.56 -8.03
C ARG A 79 0.22 -2.14 -6.75
N PHE A 80 1.50 -2.52 -6.64
CA PHE A 80 2.40 -1.99 -5.62
C PHE A 80 3.69 -1.50 -6.26
N VAL A 81 4.30 -0.50 -5.66
CA VAL A 81 5.56 0.08 -6.13
C VAL A 81 6.64 -0.21 -5.10
N PHE A 82 7.67 -0.91 -5.52
CA PHE A 82 8.85 -1.18 -4.72
C PHE A 82 9.95 -0.17 -5.05
N GLU A 83 10.70 0.22 -4.06
CA GLU A 83 11.86 1.10 -4.21
C GLU A 83 13.14 0.28 -4.10
N MET A 84 14.02 0.49 -5.06
CA MET A 84 15.36 -0.08 -5.09
C MET A 84 16.36 1.09 -5.09
N PRO A 85 16.85 1.50 -3.92
CA PRO A 85 17.88 2.52 -3.83
C PRO A 85 19.22 1.93 -4.26
N ILE A 86 19.98 2.68 -5.07
CA ILE A 86 21.31 2.31 -5.52
C ILE A 86 22.30 3.43 -5.24
N SER A 87 23.59 3.09 -5.06
CA SER A 87 24.67 4.05 -4.89
C SER A 87 24.88 4.89 -6.15
N TYR A 88 25.33 6.15 -5.99
CA TYR A 88 25.72 7.03 -7.10
C TYR A 88 26.90 6.48 -7.91
N ASP A 89 27.72 5.60 -7.33
CA ASP A 89 28.83 4.94 -8.00
C ASP A 89 28.39 3.73 -8.86
N SER A 90 27.11 3.38 -8.83
CA SER A 90 26.56 2.27 -9.62
C SER A 90 26.38 2.65 -11.09
N ASP A 91 26.61 1.69 -11.97
CA ASP A 91 26.23 1.81 -13.38
C ASP A 91 24.70 1.84 -13.52
N MET A 92 24.16 2.99 -13.91
CA MET A 92 22.73 3.24 -13.99
C MET A 92 22.03 2.36 -15.05
N GLU A 93 22.67 2.14 -16.20
CA GLU A 93 22.09 1.32 -17.28
C GLU A 93 22.03 -0.14 -16.86
N LYS A 94 23.10 -0.65 -16.26
CA LYS A 94 23.15 -1.98 -15.68
C LYS A 94 22.10 -2.14 -14.57
N ALA A 95 22.03 -1.19 -13.64
CA ALA A 95 21.09 -1.21 -12.54
C ALA A 95 19.63 -1.23 -13.02
N LEU A 96 19.30 -0.45 -14.05
CA LEU A 96 17.96 -0.44 -14.65
C LEU A 96 17.64 -1.78 -15.34
N ALA A 97 18.60 -2.37 -16.05
CA ALA A 97 18.45 -3.67 -16.68
C ALA A 97 18.22 -4.78 -15.65
N VAL A 98 19.00 -4.75 -14.57
CA VAL A 98 18.85 -5.67 -13.43
C VAL A 98 17.49 -5.51 -12.76
N ALA A 99 17.06 -4.27 -12.49
CA ALA A 99 15.76 -4.00 -11.90
C ALA A 99 14.59 -4.54 -12.74
N LYS A 100 14.69 -4.49 -14.07
CA LYS A 100 13.70 -5.07 -14.99
C LYS A 100 13.62 -6.59 -14.92
N SER A 101 14.70 -7.29 -14.58
CA SER A 101 14.73 -8.75 -14.46
C SER A 101 14.17 -9.27 -13.12
N ILE A 102 14.05 -8.41 -12.10
CA ILE A 102 13.64 -8.82 -10.75
C ILE A 102 12.21 -9.38 -10.71
N PRO A 103 11.19 -8.74 -11.33
CA PRO A 103 9.83 -9.27 -11.28
C PRO A 103 9.68 -10.67 -11.88
N GLU A 104 10.51 -11.04 -12.84
CA GLU A 104 10.47 -12.37 -13.47
C GLU A 104 10.85 -13.52 -12.51
N LYS A 105 11.54 -13.18 -11.42
CA LYS A 105 11.96 -14.13 -10.37
C LYS A 105 10.87 -14.38 -9.31
N CYS A 106 9.79 -13.64 -9.37
CA CYS A 106 8.68 -13.71 -8.41
C CYS A 106 7.54 -14.54 -8.99
N THR A 107 6.97 -15.44 -8.17
CA THR A 107 5.96 -16.40 -8.63
C THR A 107 4.54 -15.86 -8.57
N CYS A 108 4.26 -14.94 -7.65
CA CYS A 108 2.92 -14.39 -7.40
C CYS A 108 2.61 -13.14 -8.24
N LEU A 109 3.56 -12.66 -9.06
CA LEU A 109 3.34 -11.46 -9.86
C LEU A 109 2.68 -11.79 -11.20
N LEU A 110 1.83 -10.85 -11.64
CA LEU A 110 1.18 -10.94 -12.94
C LEU A 110 2.14 -10.45 -14.04
N LYS A 111 2.06 -11.11 -15.20
CA LYS A 111 2.80 -10.68 -16.41
C LYS A 111 2.01 -9.65 -17.22
N ASP A 112 0.71 -9.64 -17.07
CA ASP A 112 -0.21 -8.69 -17.65
C ASP A 112 -1.17 -8.17 -16.57
N PRO A 113 -1.18 -6.85 -16.28
CA PRO A 113 -0.34 -5.81 -16.88
C PRO A 113 1.16 -5.98 -16.57
N ALA A 114 2.00 -5.62 -17.55
CA ALA A 114 3.44 -5.76 -17.41
C ALA A 114 4.03 -4.88 -16.30
N PRO A 115 5.08 -5.33 -15.60
CA PRO A 115 5.82 -4.51 -14.65
C PRO A 115 6.39 -3.25 -15.33
N CYS A 116 6.38 -2.13 -14.60
CA CYS A 116 6.96 -0.87 -15.05
C CYS A 116 8.14 -0.50 -14.13
N VAL A 117 9.32 -0.28 -14.73
CA VAL A 117 10.55 0.05 -14.00
C VAL A 117 11.12 1.35 -14.51
N TYR A 118 11.37 2.29 -13.60
CA TYR A 118 11.85 3.63 -13.95
C TYR A 118 12.64 4.27 -12.80
N PHE A 119 13.49 5.26 -13.13
CA PHE A 119 14.11 6.11 -12.12
C PHE A 119 13.08 7.12 -11.60
N ASP A 120 13.03 7.28 -10.28
CA ASP A 120 12.08 8.20 -9.64
C ASP A 120 12.72 9.53 -9.25
N GLY A 121 14.00 9.50 -8.85
CA GLY A 121 14.69 10.71 -8.46
C GLY A 121 16.04 10.46 -7.82
N PHE A 122 16.64 11.58 -7.39
CA PHE A 122 17.95 11.68 -6.76
C PHE A 122 17.77 12.29 -5.36
N GLY A 123 18.37 11.68 -4.38
CA GLY A 123 18.37 12.12 -2.99
C GLY A 123 19.63 11.58 -2.31
N ASP A 124 19.50 10.94 -1.15
CA ASP A 124 20.62 10.23 -0.51
C ASP A 124 21.09 9.01 -1.34
N ALA A 125 20.26 8.57 -2.26
CA ALA A 125 20.52 7.50 -3.21
C ALA A 125 19.78 7.77 -4.53
N ILE A 126 20.17 7.08 -5.60
CA ILE A 126 19.39 7.01 -6.83
C ILE A 126 18.29 5.98 -6.61
N VAL A 127 17.03 6.34 -6.79
CA VAL A 127 15.90 5.45 -6.54
C VAL A 127 15.33 4.93 -7.86
N ILE A 128 15.34 3.60 -8.02
CA ILE A 128 14.61 2.90 -9.07
C ILE A 128 13.28 2.40 -8.48
N LYS A 129 12.18 2.74 -9.13
CA LYS A 129 10.85 2.22 -8.80
C LYS A 129 10.49 1.04 -9.69
N ILE A 130 10.03 -0.02 -9.05
CA ILE A 130 9.59 -1.26 -9.68
C ILE A 130 8.11 -1.42 -9.34
N ALA A 131 7.24 -1.06 -10.29
CA ALA A 131 5.80 -1.18 -10.14
C ALA A 131 5.34 -2.53 -10.70
N VAL A 132 4.71 -3.33 -9.85
CA VAL A 132 4.27 -4.68 -10.18
C VAL A 132 2.79 -4.88 -9.86
N TRP A 133 2.16 -5.86 -10.52
CA TRP A 133 0.78 -6.25 -10.33
C TRP A 133 0.70 -7.67 -9.77
N PHE A 134 -0.28 -7.90 -8.88
CA PHE A 134 -0.50 -9.19 -8.21
C PHE A 134 -1.97 -9.38 -7.87
N GLY A 135 -2.38 -10.59 -7.54
CA GLY A 135 -3.73 -10.90 -7.05
C GLY A 135 -4.03 -10.16 -5.74
N GLY A 136 -5.25 -9.67 -5.56
CA GLY A 136 -5.60 -8.79 -4.45
C GLY A 136 -5.28 -9.34 -3.05
N SER A 137 -5.27 -10.67 -2.88
CA SER A 137 -4.92 -11.38 -1.64
C SER A 137 -3.41 -11.55 -1.40
N ASP A 138 -2.57 -11.37 -2.43
CA ASP A 138 -1.18 -11.85 -2.44
C ASP A 138 -0.16 -10.79 -2.04
N LEU A 139 -0.60 -9.66 -1.46
CA LEU A 139 0.27 -8.53 -1.12
C LEU A 139 1.47 -8.92 -0.24
N ILE A 140 1.23 -9.75 0.78
CA ILE A 140 2.31 -10.14 1.72
C ILE A 140 3.32 -11.04 1.01
N GLN A 141 2.85 -11.99 0.22
CA GLN A 141 3.71 -12.85 -0.58
C GLN A 141 4.50 -12.02 -1.59
N ALA A 142 3.83 -11.13 -2.33
CA ALA A 142 4.48 -10.24 -3.30
C ALA A 142 5.57 -9.38 -2.65
N LYS A 143 5.33 -8.84 -1.45
CA LYS A 143 6.35 -8.08 -0.70
C LYS A 143 7.53 -8.95 -0.33
N ASN A 144 7.31 -10.14 0.21
CA ASN A 144 8.38 -11.03 0.63
C ASN A 144 9.24 -11.49 -0.56
N GLU A 145 8.60 -11.91 -1.65
CA GLU A 145 9.31 -12.33 -2.86
C GLU A 145 10.09 -11.16 -3.49
N MET A 146 9.47 -10.00 -3.65
CA MET A 146 10.11 -8.84 -4.27
C MET A 146 11.29 -8.31 -3.46
N TYR A 147 11.13 -8.07 -2.14
CA TYR A 147 12.25 -7.57 -1.33
C TYR A 147 13.41 -8.58 -1.29
N THR A 148 13.10 -9.88 -1.21
CA THR A 148 14.11 -10.93 -1.27
C THR A 148 14.81 -10.95 -2.64
N ALA A 149 14.04 -10.84 -3.72
CA ALA A 149 14.59 -10.84 -5.08
C ALA A 149 15.43 -9.58 -5.35
N ILE A 150 15.00 -8.39 -4.87
CA ILE A 150 15.76 -7.14 -4.98
C ILE A 150 17.14 -7.33 -4.32
N VAL A 151 17.18 -7.70 -3.04
CA VAL A 151 18.44 -7.81 -2.29
C VAL A 151 19.36 -8.87 -2.88
N ASN A 152 18.83 -10.06 -3.20
CA ASN A 152 19.65 -11.14 -3.74
C ASN A 152 20.18 -10.81 -5.14
N THR A 153 19.38 -10.18 -5.98
CA THR A 153 19.81 -9.82 -7.34
C THR A 153 20.84 -8.70 -7.31
N CYS A 154 20.62 -7.64 -6.51
CA CYS A 154 21.60 -6.57 -6.34
C CYS A 154 22.96 -7.14 -5.87
N ARG A 155 22.93 -8.03 -4.88
CA ARG A 155 24.16 -8.67 -4.36
C ARG A 155 24.86 -9.52 -5.42
N ALA A 156 24.12 -10.30 -6.19
CA ALA A 156 24.67 -11.15 -7.24
C ALA A 156 25.29 -10.34 -8.40
N GLU A 157 24.69 -9.20 -8.73
CA GLU A 157 25.13 -8.34 -9.82
C GLU A 157 26.12 -7.25 -9.38
N GLY A 158 26.48 -7.20 -8.11
CA GLY A 158 27.40 -6.20 -7.57
C GLY A 158 26.83 -4.78 -7.56
N ILE A 159 25.51 -4.65 -7.47
CA ILE A 159 24.84 -3.36 -7.29
C ILE A 159 24.76 -3.06 -5.81
N GLU A 160 25.34 -1.94 -5.41
CA GLU A 160 25.35 -1.53 -4.02
C GLU A 160 24.04 -0.84 -3.64
N ILE A 161 23.38 -1.37 -2.58
CA ILE A 161 22.28 -0.69 -1.89
C ILE A 161 22.92 0.14 -0.79
N PRO A 162 22.91 1.49 -0.88
CA PRO A 162 23.66 2.34 0.04
C PRO A 162 23.01 2.37 1.42
N TYR A 163 23.84 2.51 2.44
CA TYR A 163 23.43 2.94 3.77
C TYR A 163 23.28 4.45 3.80
N THR A 164 22.57 4.98 4.79
CA THR A 164 22.55 6.43 5.03
C THR A 164 23.95 6.92 5.34
N HIS A 165 24.48 7.85 4.52
CA HIS A 165 25.78 8.47 4.71
C HIS A 165 25.62 9.80 5.44
N TYR A 166 26.55 10.09 6.38
CA TYR A 166 26.64 11.38 7.06
C TYR A 166 28.05 11.95 6.87
N ASP A 167 28.15 13.12 6.27
CA ASP A 167 29.38 13.90 6.24
C ASP A 167 29.50 14.71 7.53
N ILE A 168 30.50 14.40 8.37
CA ILE A 168 30.72 15.08 9.64
C ILE A 168 31.91 16.01 9.52
N ASN A 169 31.67 17.31 9.51
CA ASN A 169 32.73 18.32 9.62
C ASN A 169 33.04 18.65 11.09
N ILE A 170 34.19 18.22 11.59
CA ILE A 170 34.65 18.57 12.94
C ILE A 170 35.37 19.91 12.89
N LEU A 171 34.67 20.97 13.31
CA LEU A 171 35.27 22.29 13.47
C LEU A 171 36.06 22.32 14.80
N SER A 172 37.41 22.28 14.76
CA SER A 172 38.20 22.51 15.93
C SER A 172 38.07 23.99 16.35
N LYS A 173 37.57 24.26 17.55
CA LYS A 173 37.69 25.61 18.16
C LYS A 173 39.17 25.92 18.34
N LYS A 174 39.66 27.03 17.70
CA LYS A 174 40.90 27.69 18.05
C LYS A 174 40.78 28.36 19.40
#